data_864adcc4bd849cad1bff5d8368385a7d
#
_entry.id   864adcc4bd849cad1bff5d8368385a7d
#
_cell.length_a   1.000
_cell.length_b   1.000
_cell.length_c   1.000
_cell.angle_alpha   90.00
_cell.angle_beta   90.00
_cell.angle_gamma   90.00
#
_symmetry.space_group_name_H-M   'P 1'
#
loop_
_entity.id
_entity.type
_entity.pdbx_description
1 polymer ?
#
loop_
_entity_poly.entity_id
_entity_poly.type
_entity_poly.pdbx_seq_one_letter_code
_entity_poly.pdbx_strand_id
1 'polypeptide(L)'
;MEKSYDIAIIGGGTGGYVAAIRARQLGFTVALIEKDKLGGTCLHNGCIPTKSLLNTSNLIKTANQLSEFGISEVLNFNYEKIIDKKNKTVDTLYNGVSSLMKKHQIDVYYGHGRILGPSIFSPMAGTIAVETENDSIIIKNDYVIIATGSKPIELDFLPFDGEFVLSSKEFLSQKKLPKSVGIIGGGVIGLELASILSNLNVDVTIIEGSQNIIPNEDKDVIRTLKKHLEQSNVKITTDFKISNQSVTVDNGVSIKYNDETLNFEQVIVAIGRKANIDDIGLNNTKAKFNTYIETNEFYQTADSHIYAIGDVLNTYQLAHVASKEGIIAVEHIKGLNPITLNYDTVPRCIYTNLEVGVVGPTEEQLKEKGIEYNVSVLPLQAVGKAIIENGGEGFVKLITDKDNMLLGASIVGPNATEIINELSLASFLNSSVEELYNSVHAHPSISEGIMESALLIDERGIHF
;
A
#
# COMPACT_ATOMS: atom_id res chain seq x y z
N MET A 1 8.44 33.45 -19.22
CA MET A 1 9.03 32.69 -20.34
C MET A 1 8.29 31.38 -20.46
N GLU A 2 7.71 31.09 -21.62
CA GLU A 2 7.11 29.78 -21.89
C GLU A 2 8.24 28.73 -21.91
N LYS A 3 8.11 27.71 -21.09
CA LYS A 3 9.01 26.55 -21.13
C LYS A 3 8.30 25.41 -21.84
N SER A 4 9.00 24.66 -22.66
CA SER A 4 8.49 23.51 -23.41
C SER A 4 9.23 22.25 -22.99
N TYR A 5 8.50 21.16 -22.86
CA TYR A 5 8.98 19.84 -22.44
C TYR A 5 8.38 18.75 -23.33
N ASP A 6 9.07 17.64 -23.46
CA ASP A 6 8.50 16.45 -24.13
C ASP A 6 7.38 15.85 -23.26
N ILE A 7 7.59 15.77 -21.92
CA ILE A 7 6.63 15.16 -21.00
C ILE A 7 6.41 16.08 -19.80
N ALA A 8 5.14 16.35 -19.49
CA ALA A 8 4.70 16.94 -18.22
C ALA A 8 4.04 15.87 -17.34
N ILE A 9 4.44 15.78 -16.08
CA ILE A 9 3.92 14.80 -15.12
C ILE A 9 3.24 15.55 -13.98
N ILE A 10 1.95 15.27 -13.74
CA ILE A 10 1.17 15.87 -12.66
C ILE A 10 1.15 14.92 -11.47
N GLY A 11 1.85 15.26 -10.39
CA GLY A 11 2.03 14.49 -9.18
C GLY A 11 3.43 13.89 -9.05
N GLY A 12 4.14 14.27 -8.00
CA GLY A 12 5.51 13.84 -7.68
C GLY A 12 5.56 12.66 -6.70
N GLY A 13 4.49 11.85 -6.60
CA GLY A 13 4.46 10.60 -5.84
C GLY A 13 5.36 9.52 -6.47
N THR A 14 5.32 8.29 -5.92
CA THR A 14 6.17 7.17 -6.36
C THR A 14 6.03 6.87 -7.86
N GLY A 15 4.84 6.87 -8.42
CA GLY A 15 4.65 6.72 -9.86
C GLY A 15 5.27 7.87 -10.64
N GLY A 16 4.99 9.12 -10.24
CA GLY A 16 5.39 10.31 -10.98
C GLY A 16 6.89 10.55 -10.98
N TYR A 17 7.58 10.50 -9.82
CA TYR A 17 9.02 10.72 -9.81
C TYR A 17 9.81 9.59 -10.50
N VAL A 18 9.33 8.33 -10.42
CA VAL A 18 9.95 7.21 -11.13
C VAL A 18 9.77 7.35 -12.64
N ALA A 19 8.56 7.70 -13.10
CA ALA A 19 8.28 8.01 -14.51
C ALA A 19 9.18 9.16 -15.02
N ALA A 20 9.34 10.23 -14.21
CA ALA A 20 10.20 11.37 -14.55
C ALA A 20 11.67 10.96 -14.75
N ILE A 21 12.21 10.13 -13.84
CA ILE A 21 13.57 9.61 -13.95
C ILE A 21 13.70 8.73 -15.20
N ARG A 22 12.75 7.80 -15.43
CA ARG A 22 12.79 6.94 -16.62
C ARG A 22 12.71 7.72 -17.91
N ALA A 23 11.86 8.75 -17.97
CA ALA A 23 11.76 9.64 -19.13
C ALA A 23 13.11 10.35 -19.42
N ARG A 24 13.77 10.86 -18.40
CA ARG A 24 15.11 11.47 -18.55
C ARG A 24 16.16 10.47 -19.03
N GLN A 25 16.13 9.22 -18.56
CA GLN A 25 17.02 8.16 -19.03
C GLN A 25 16.84 7.84 -20.51
N LEU A 26 15.60 7.99 -21.02
CA LEU A 26 15.26 7.80 -22.44
C LEU A 26 15.46 9.07 -23.29
N GLY A 27 16.00 10.14 -22.71
CA GLY A 27 16.38 11.37 -23.41
C GLY A 27 15.29 12.43 -23.52
N PHE A 28 14.14 12.25 -22.88
CA PHE A 28 13.08 13.27 -22.84
C PHE A 28 13.42 14.44 -21.92
N THR A 29 12.93 15.62 -22.24
CA THR A 29 12.85 16.76 -21.32
C THR A 29 11.59 16.62 -20.47
N VAL A 30 11.68 16.87 -19.15
CA VAL A 30 10.59 16.56 -18.20
C VAL A 30 10.32 17.72 -17.27
N ALA A 31 9.04 18.11 -17.18
CA ALA A 31 8.48 18.93 -16.11
C ALA A 31 7.71 18.04 -15.13
N LEU A 32 8.06 18.08 -13.86
CA LEU A 32 7.32 17.39 -12.77
C LEU A 32 6.59 18.42 -11.93
N ILE A 33 5.27 18.33 -11.87
CA ILE A 33 4.41 19.25 -11.12
C ILE A 33 3.99 18.58 -9.81
N GLU A 34 4.26 19.20 -8.68
CA GLU A 34 3.90 18.69 -7.36
C GLU A 34 3.28 19.81 -6.50
N LYS A 35 2.11 19.54 -5.91
CA LYS A 35 1.41 20.55 -5.11
C LYS A 35 1.91 20.68 -3.66
N ASP A 36 2.58 19.65 -3.14
CA ASP A 36 3.07 19.61 -1.75
C ASP A 36 4.55 19.21 -1.72
N LYS A 37 4.86 17.94 -1.51
CA LYS A 37 6.23 17.43 -1.38
C LYS A 37 6.48 16.24 -2.28
N LEU A 38 7.66 16.19 -2.90
CA LEU A 38 8.11 15.04 -3.68
C LEU A 38 8.10 13.76 -2.82
N GLY A 39 7.69 12.64 -3.43
CA GLY A 39 7.55 11.34 -2.77
C GLY A 39 6.09 10.97 -2.43
N GLY A 40 5.19 11.96 -2.40
CA GLY A 40 3.75 11.78 -2.29
C GLY A 40 3.31 11.07 -0.99
N THR A 41 2.13 10.44 -1.04
CA THR A 41 1.49 9.79 0.12
C THR A 41 2.39 8.72 0.74
N CYS A 42 2.99 7.85 -0.04
CA CYS A 42 3.81 6.74 0.47
C CYS A 42 4.96 7.25 1.36
N LEU A 43 5.69 8.26 0.92
CA LEU A 43 6.84 8.79 1.65
C LEU A 43 6.43 9.63 2.88
N HIS A 44 5.39 10.44 2.79
CA HIS A 44 5.08 11.43 3.83
C HIS A 44 3.95 11.03 4.78
N ASN A 45 2.94 10.31 4.27
CA ASN A 45 1.66 10.09 4.96
C ASN A 45 1.17 8.63 4.89
N GLY A 46 2.03 7.68 4.51
CA GLY A 46 1.64 6.28 4.29
C GLY A 46 2.75 5.29 4.65
N CYS A 47 3.31 4.63 3.64
CA CYS A 47 4.21 3.49 3.80
C CYS A 47 5.38 3.77 4.76
N ILE A 48 6.16 4.81 4.50
CA ILE A 48 7.41 5.07 5.23
C ILE A 48 7.16 5.45 6.68
N PRO A 49 6.31 6.45 7.01
CA PRO A 49 6.04 6.77 8.40
C PRO A 49 5.38 5.61 9.15
N THR A 50 4.47 4.85 8.53
CA THR A 50 3.84 3.69 9.15
C THR A 50 4.86 2.60 9.47
N LYS A 51 5.72 2.21 8.52
CA LYS A 51 6.73 1.16 8.73
C LYS A 51 7.82 1.60 9.71
N SER A 52 8.13 2.90 9.77
CA SER A 52 9.02 3.45 10.81
C SER A 52 8.42 3.32 12.21
N LEU A 53 7.12 3.59 12.37
CA LEU A 53 6.41 3.42 13.63
C LEU A 53 6.25 1.93 13.99
N LEU A 54 5.89 1.08 13.03
CA LEU A 54 5.81 -0.38 13.23
C LEU A 54 7.14 -0.94 13.73
N ASN A 55 8.24 -0.62 13.06
CA ASN A 55 9.55 -1.08 13.49
C ASN A 55 9.87 -0.68 14.94
N THR A 56 9.54 0.55 15.33
CA THR A 56 9.77 1.01 16.70
C THR A 56 8.81 0.38 17.70
N SER A 57 7.52 0.24 17.35
CA SER A 57 6.53 -0.39 18.23
C SER A 57 6.80 -1.88 18.42
N ASN A 58 7.30 -2.57 17.38
CA ASN A 58 7.74 -3.98 17.49
C ASN A 58 8.92 -4.14 18.45
N LEU A 59 9.88 -3.21 18.46
CA LEU A 59 10.96 -3.20 19.46
C LEU A 59 10.42 -3.02 20.87
N ILE A 60 9.40 -2.18 21.06
CA ILE A 60 8.75 -1.98 22.37
C ILE A 60 8.02 -3.26 22.80
N LYS A 61 7.28 -3.91 21.88
CA LYS A 61 6.63 -5.20 22.14
C LYS A 61 7.66 -6.26 22.57
N THR A 62 8.74 -6.41 21.81
CA THR A 62 9.83 -7.33 22.15
C THR A 62 10.45 -7.01 23.50
N ALA A 63 10.67 -5.72 23.79
CA ALA A 63 11.25 -5.30 25.06
C ALA A 63 10.30 -5.56 26.25
N ASN A 64 8.99 -5.52 26.08
CA ASN A 64 8.02 -5.93 27.10
C ASN A 64 8.03 -7.44 27.37
N GLN A 65 8.56 -8.25 26.44
CA GLN A 65 8.68 -9.70 26.54
C GLN A 65 10.08 -10.18 26.98
N LEU A 66 11.01 -9.27 27.31
CA LEU A 66 12.39 -9.61 27.66
C LEU A 66 12.52 -10.59 28.84
N SER A 67 11.55 -10.61 29.75
CA SER A 67 11.51 -11.57 30.86
C SER A 67 11.42 -13.04 30.39
N GLU A 68 10.79 -13.30 29.25
CA GLU A 68 10.71 -14.63 28.64
C GLU A 68 12.08 -15.11 28.15
N PHE A 69 12.99 -14.17 27.88
CA PHE A 69 14.37 -14.41 27.46
C PHE A 69 15.37 -14.35 28.64
N GLY A 70 14.87 -14.26 29.88
CA GLY A 70 15.70 -14.15 31.08
C GLY A 70 16.30 -12.76 31.33
N ILE A 71 15.79 -11.74 30.67
CA ILE A 71 16.25 -10.34 30.80
C ILE A 71 15.21 -9.56 31.61
N SER A 72 15.63 -8.93 32.72
CA SER A 72 14.72 -8.21 33.61
C SER A 72 15.01 -6.71 33.53
N GLU A 73 14.16 -5.96 32.84
CA GLU A 73 14.16 -4.50 32.83
C GLU A 73 12.73 -3.97 32.75
N VAL A 74 12.51 -2.75 33.28
CA VAL A 74 11.26 -2.00 33.12
C VAL A 74 11.44 -1.03 31.95
N LEU A 75 10.65 -1.22 30.89
CA LEU A 75 10.71 -0.38 29.71
C LEU A 75 9.83 0.87 29.88
N ASN A 76 10.44 2.03 29.72
CA ASN A 76 9.73 3.29 29.51
C ASN A 76 10.09 3.84 28.12
N PHE A 77 9.10 4.31 27.38
CA PHE A 77 9.34 4.94 26.09
C PHE A 77 8.84 6.39 26.06
N ASN A 78 9.44 7.19 25.18
CA ASN A 78 9.03 8.56 24.92
C ASN A 78 8.47 8.67 23.50
N TYR A 79 7.16 8.88 23.40
CA TYR A 79 6.46 8.90 22.11
C TYR A 79 6.91 10.07 21.21
N GLU A 80 7.23 11.25 21.75
CA GLU A 80 7.74 12.37 20.95
C GLU A 80 9.06 12.00 20.25
N LYS A 81 9.97 11.31 20.94
CA LYS A 81 11.23 10.83 20.34
C LYS A 81 10.98 9.77 19.26
N ILE A 82 9.92 8.96 19.37
CA ILE A 82 9.52 8.00 18.34
C ILE A 82 9.07 8.75 17.10
N ILE A 83 8.25 9.78 17.26
CA ILE A 83 7.80 10.65 16.17
C ILE A 83 8.97 11.40 15.52
N ASP A 84 9.91 11.91 16.31
CA ASP A 84 11.10 12.59 15.79
C ASP A 84 11.97 11.64 14.96
N LYS A 85 12.16 10.38 15.41
CA LYS A 85 12.86 9.34 14.62
C LYS A 85 12.16 9.06 13.31
N LYS A 86 10.83 8.89 13.33
CA LYS A 86 10.01 8.70 12.13
C LYS A 86 10.18 9.90 11.17
N ASN A 87 10.08 11.14 11.67
CA ASN A 87 10.25 12.35 10.85
C ASN A 87 11.65 12.40 10.21
N LYS A 88 12.70 12.10 10.96
CA LYS A 88 14.06 12.04 10.43
C LYS A 88 14.22 11.01 9.32
N THR A 89 13.56 9.86 9.42
CA THR A 89 13.54 8.84 8.36
C THR A 89 12.88 9.39 7.09
N VAL A 90 11.72 10.01 7.24
CA VAL A 90 10.98 10.65 6.12
C VAL A 90 11.83 11.73 5.46
N ASP A 91 12.44 12.63 6.25
CA ASP A 91 13.29 13.72 5.73
C ASP A 91 14.51 13.19 4.99
N THR A 92 15.14 12.13 5.49
CA THR A 92 16.27 11.49 4.83
C THR A 92 15.89 10.98 3.42
N LEU A 93 14.75 10.30 3.30
CA LEU A 93 14.27 9.78 2.02
C LEU A 93 13.78 10.90 1.10
N TYR A 94 13.11 11.93 1.62
CA TYR A 94 12.72 13.11 0.86
C TYR A 94 13.92 13.83 0.22
N ASN A 95 14.99 14.02 1.01
CA ASN A 95 16.23 14.60 0.52
C ASN A 95 16.87 13.72 -0.57
N GLY A 96 16.76 12.40 -0.45
CA GLY A 96 17.18 11.44 -1.46
C GLY A 96 16.42 11.63 -2.78
N VAL A 97 15.09 11.67 -2.74
CA VAL A 97 14.24 11.89 -3.93
C VAL A 97 14.54 13.26 -4.55
N SER A 98 14.65 14.30 -3.73
CA SER A 98 14.99 15.66 -4.21
C SER A 98 16.35 15.70 -4.90
N SER A 99 17.34 14.95 -4.38
CA SER A 99 18.67 14.83 -4.98
C SER A 99 18.63 14.08 -6.31
N LEU A 100 17.77 13.04 -6.44
CA LEU A 100 17.55 12.34 -7.70
C LEU A 100 16.96 13.26 -8.77
N MET A 101 15.99 14.13 -8.43
CA MET A 101 15.45 15.11 -9.39
C MET A 101 16.54 16.02 -9.94
N LYS A 102 17.41 16.55 -9.07
CA LYS A 102 18.56 17.37 -9.47
C LYS A 102 19.57 16.61 -10.34
N LYS A 103 19.93 15.38 -9.91
CA LYS A 103 20.87 14.51 -10.64
C LYS A 103 20.41 14.22 -12.06
N HIS A 104 19.10 13.96 -12.23
CA HIS A 104 18.51 13.67 -13.53
C HIS A 104 18.05 14.92 -14.29
N GLN A 105 18.31 16.13 -13.78
CA GLN A 105 17.94 17.41 -14.41
C GLN A 105 16.44 17.47 -14.74
N ILE A 106 15.60 17.09 -13.77
CA ILE A 106 14.15 17.19 -13.86
C ILE A 106 13.74 18.54 -13.29
N ASP A 107 13.02 19.35 -14.07
CA ASP A 107 12.47 20.61 -13.61
C ASP A 107 11.23 20.35 -12.75
N VAL A 108 11.30 20.69 -11.47
CA VAL A 108 10.18 20.52 -10.53
C VAL A 108 9.47 21.85 -10.35
N TYR A 109 8.15 21.85 -10.55
CA TYR A 109 7.26 22.97 -10.35
C TYR A 109 6.35 22.71 -9.17
N TYR A 110 6.42 23.55 -8.16
CA TYR A 110 5.55 23.45 -7.00
C TYR A 110 4.28 24.25 -7.22
N GLY A 111 3.13 23.56 -7.23
CA GLY A 111 1.80 24.14 -7.44
C GLY A 111 0.78 23.10 -7.91
N HIS A 112 -0.47 23.55 -8.03
CA HIS A 112 -1.54 22.73 -8.53
C HIS A 112 -1.52 22.68 -10.06
N GLY A 113 -1.31 21.47 -10.63
CA GLY A 113 -1.28 21.26 -12.07
C GLY A 113 -2.67 20.99 -12.63
N ARG A 114 -3.07 21.77 -13.66
CA ARG A 114 -4.35 21.60 -14.35
C ARG A 114 -4.14 21.49 -15.85
N ILE A 115 -4.75 20.51 -16.49
CA ILE A 115 -4.75 20.32 -17.95
C ILE A 115 -5.69 21.35 -18.58
N LEU A 116 -5.16 22.14 -19.51
CA LEU A 116 -5.92 23.12 -20.28
C LEU A 116 -6.55 22.48 -21.51
N GLY A 117 -7.70 22.99 -21.90
CA GLY A 117 -8.38 22.61 -23.13
C GLY A 117 -7.66 23.13 -24.38
N PRO A 118 -8.12 22.70 -25.57
CA PRO A 118 -7.64 23.18 -26.86
C PRO A 118 -7.78 24.71 -26.96
N SER A 119 -6.80 25.35 -27.60
CA SER A 119 -6.79 26.78 -27.90
C SER A 119 -6.27 27.04 -29.31
N ILE A 120 -6.39 28.28 -29.79
CA ILE A 120 -5.83 28.67 -31.09
C ILE A 120 -4.29 28.53 -31.13
N PHE A 121 -3.63 28.54 -29.96
CA PHE A 121 -2.18 28.40 -29.83
C PHE A 121 -1.74 26.96 -29.48
N SER A 122 -2.70 26.11 -29.07
CA SER A 122 -2.49 24.69 -28.79
C SER A 122 -3.75 23.92 -29.19
N PRO A 123 -3.82 23.40 -30.44
CA PRO A 123 -5.02 22.75 -30.98
C PRO A 123 -5.43 21.47 -30.26
N MET A 124 -4.50 20.84 -29.52
CA MET A 124 -4.77 19.69 -28.66
C MET A 124 -4.84 20.13 -27.18
N ALA A 125 -5.69 19.48 -26.39
CA ALA A 125 -5.62 19.59 -24.94
C ALA A 125 -4.27 19.05 -24.44
N GLY A 126 -3.82 19.46 -23.25
CA GLY A 126 -2.60 18.88 -22.68
C GLY A 126 -1.57 19.88 -22.19
N THR A 127 -1.64 21.15 -22.59
CA THR A 127 -0.88 22.22 -21.94
C THR A 127 -1.24 22.29 -20.47
N ILE A 128 -0.26 22.40 -19.59
CA ILE A 128 -0.51 22.43 -18.14
C ILE A 128 -0.40 23.87 -17.62
N ALA A 129 -1.45 24.31 -16.90
CA ALA A 129 -1.35 25.44 -16.00
C ALA A 129 -0.90 24.96 -14.62
N VAL A 130 0.14 25.54 -14.08
CA VAL A 130 0.61 25.31 -12.72
C VAL A 130 0.22 26.52 -11.89
N GLU A 131 -0.77 26.36 -11.03
CA GLU A 131 -1.26 27.39 -10.12
C GLU A 131 -0.42 27.38 -8.85
N THR A 132 0.27 28.48 -8.59
CA THR A 132 1.01 28.74 -7.35
C THR A 132 0.25 29.73 -6.49
N GLU A 133 0.71 30.03 -5.28
CA GLU A 133 0.06 31.01 -4.39
C GLU A 133 -0.07 32.42 -5.02
N ASN A 134 0.85 32.80 -5.88
CA ASN A 134 0.97 34.20 -6.38
C ASN A 134 0.90 34.32 -7.91
N ASP A 135 1.01 33.22 -8.67
CA ASP A 135 1.12 33.25 -10.13
C ASP A 135 0.64 31.96 -10.77
N SER A 136 0.50 31.97 -12.10
CA SER A 136 0.21 30.80 -12.90
C SER A 136 1.26 30.63 -13.99
N ILE A 137 1.89 29.46 -14.04
CA ILE A 137 2.92 29.12 -15.00
C ILE A 137 2.31 28.20 -16.06
N ILE A 138 2.50 28.54 -17.33
CA ILE A 138 2.07 27.70 -18.46
C ILE A 138 3.24 26.82 -18.92
N ILE A 139 3.03 25.52 -18.91
CA ILE A 139 3.96 24.51 -19.39
C ILE A 139 3.42 23.90 -20.67
N LYS A 140 4.15 24.07 -21.76
CA LYS A 140 3.89 23.39 -23.04
C LYS A 140 4.58 22.02 -23.04
N ASN A 141 3.90 21.01 -23.52
CA ASN A 141 4.40 19.64 -23.53
C ASN A 141 3.73 18.84 -24.65
N ASP A 142 4.43 17.79 -25.08
CA ASP A 142 3.92 16.87 -26.10
C ASP A 142 3.06 15.76 -25.45
N TYR A 143 3.45 15.30 -24.25
CA TYR A 143 2.76 14.26 -23.50
C TYR A 143 2.44 14.70 -22.07
N VAL A 144 1.36 14.15 -21.51
CA VAL A 144 0.97 14.31 -20.10
C VAL A 144 0.90 12.96 -19.43
N ILE A 145 1.46 12.85 -18.22
CA ILE A 145 1.25 11.70 -17.32
C ILE A 145 0.53 12.19 -16.07
N ILE A 146 -0.66 11.67 -15.81
CA ILE A 146 -1.44 11.94 -14.61
C ILE A 146 -1.06 10.93 -13.55
N ALA A 147 -0.41 11.40 -12.47
CA ALA A 147 0.09 10.62 -11.34
C ALA A 147 -0.33 11.22 -9.99
N THR A 148 -1.53 11.81 -9.94
CA THR A 148 -2.03 12.59 -8.80
C THR A 148 -2.43 11.74 -7.59
N GLY A 149 -2.44 10.41 -7.75
CA GLY A 149 -2.62 9.47 -6.66
C GLY A 149 -4.03 9.46 -6.07
N SER A 150 -4.13 9.23 -4.77
CA SER A 150 -5.39 9.09 -4.06
C SER A 150 -5.40 9.88 -2.74
N LYS A 151 -6.61 10.05 -2.18
CA LYS A 151 -6.85 10.66 -0.87
C LYS A 151 -7.73 9.74 0.00
N PRO A 152 -7.65 9.80 1.33
CA PRO A 152 -8.53 9.04 2.21
C PRO A 152 -10.02 9.31 1.90
N ILE A 153 -10.84 8.28 2.04
CA ILE A 153 -12.30 8.44 1.97
C ILE A 153 -12.75 8.98 3.32
N GLU A 154 -13.51 10.06 3.28
CA GLU A 154 -14.14 10.70 4.41
C GLU A 154 -15.61 10.28 4.47
N LEU A 155 -16.17 10.14 5.66
CA LEU A 155 -17.60 9.92 5.84
C LEU A 155 -18.28 11.27 5.99
N ASP A 156 -19.29 11.58 5.16
CA ASP A 156 -19.98 12.87 5.17
C ASP A 156 -20.55 13.24 6.55
N PHE A 157 -20.97 12.25 7.33
CA PHE A 157 -21.51 12.43 8.68
C PHE A 157 -20.46 12.40 9.78
N LEU A 158 -19.21 12.10 9.46
CA LEU A 158 -18.07 12.03 10.39
C LEU A 158 -16.82 12.57 9.70
N PRO A 159 -16.78 13.90 9.42
CA PRO A 159 -15.66 14.53 8.74
C PRO A 159 -14.40 14.55 9.60
N PHE A 160 -13.24 14.61 8.95
CA PHE A 160 -11.96 14.76 9.65
C PHE A 160 -11.89 16.14 10.30
N ASP A 161 -11.71 16.17 11.62
CA ASP A 161 -11.57 17.42 12.40
C ASP A 161 -10.11 17.66 12.85
N GLY A 162 -9.24 16.64 12.68
CA GLY A 162 -7.84 16.72 13.07
C GLY A 162 -7.58 16.57 14.57
N GLU A 163 -8.61 16.37 15.38
CA GLU A 163 -8.53 16.26 16.85
C GLU A 163 -9.12 14.93 17.34
N PHE A 164 -10.39 14.67 17.09
CA PHE A 164 -11.13 13.45 17.51
C PHE A 164 -11.33 12.47 16.37
N VAL A 165 -11.54 12.97 15.18
CA VAL A 165 -11.78 12.18 13.96
C VAL A 165 -10.64 12.42 12.97
N LEU A 166 -9.88 11.36 12.70
CA LEU A 166 -8.62 11.44 11.98
C LEU A 166 -8.64 10.53 10.76
N SER A 167 -7.92 10.93 9.72
CA SER A 167 -7.41 9.98 8.75
C SER A 167 -6.07 9.39 9.22
N SER A 168 -5.54 8.42 8.46
CA SER A 168 -4.18 7.90 8.70
C SER A 168 -3.11 9.00 8.62
N LYS A 169 -3.31 10.05 7.81
CA LYS A 169 -2.38 11.16 7.65
C LYS A 169 -2.25 11.98 8.94
N GLU A 170 -3.37 12.40 9.52
CA GLU A 170 -3.39 13.19 10.75
C GLU A 170 -2.81 12.35 11.90
N PHE A 171 -3.23 11.08 12.02
CA PHE A 171 -2.71 10.18 13.06
C PHE A 171 -1.18 10.03 13.00
N LEU A 172 -0.62 9.79 11.82
CA LEU A 172 0.85 9.64 11.65
C LEU A 172 1.64 10.91 11.99
N SER A 173 0.97 12.05 12.11
CA SER A 173 1.57 13.34 12.43
C SER A 173 1.43 13.74 13.90
N GLN A 174 0.64 13.01 14.69
CA GLN A 174 0.37 13.33 16.09
C GLN A 174 1.61 13.16 16.97
N LYS A 175 1.75 14.06 17.94
CA LYS A 175 2.82 14.03 18.98
C LYS A 175 2.37 13.44 20.30
N LYS A 176 1.07 13.22 20.47
CA LYS A 176 0.50 12.63 21.69
C LYS A 176 -0.16 11.31 21.35
N LEU A 177 0.02 10.34 22.23
CA LEU A 177 -0.61 9.02 22.10
C LEU A 177 -1.94 9.05 22.86
N PRO A 178 -3.08 8.72 22.22
CA PRO A 178 -4.36 8.60 22.91
C PRO A 178 -4.37 7.33 23.78
N LYS A 179 -5.29 7.27 24.74
CA LYS A 179 -5.49 6.07 25.59
C LYS A 179 -6.35 5.02 24.91
N SER A 180 -7.31 5.46 24.09
CA SER A 180 -8.23 4.57 23.38
C SER A 180 -8.51 5.08 21.96
N VAL A 181 -8.56 4.14 21.00
CA VAL A 181 -8.79 4.45 19.57
C VAL A 181 -9.78 3.47 18.97
N GLY A 182 -10.81 4.03 18.32
CA GLY A 182 -11.65 3.28 17.40
C GLY A 182 -11.08 3.39 15.98
N ILE A 183 -10.87 2.26 15.29
CA ILE A 183 -10.46 2.24 13.89
C ILE A 183 -11.63 1.81 13.04
N ILE A 184 -12.17 2.71 12.22
CA ILE A 184 -13.27 2.43 11.30
C ILE A 184 -12.65 1.95 9.99
N GLY A 185 -12.82 0.65 9.72
CA GLY A 185 -12.26 -0.07 8.58
C GLY A 185 -11.18 -1.07 8.97
N GLY A 186 -11.44 -2.35 8.71
CA GLY A 186 -10.55 -3.49 8.92
C GLY A 186 -9.68 -3.83 7.70
N GLY A 187 -9.37 -2.84 6.84
CA GLY A 187 -8.44 -2.97 5.72
C GLY A 187 -6.98 -2.88 6.18
N VAL A 188 -6.04 -3.02 5.23
CA VAL A 188 -4.58 -3.03 5.50
C VAL A 188 -4.13 -1.88 6.38
N ILE A 189 -4.55 -0.63 6.05
CA ILE A 189 -4.17 0.57 6.82
C ILE A 189 -4.65 0.45 8.27
N GLY A 190 -5.92 0.06 8.46
CA GLY A 190 -6.50 -0.10 9.81
C GLY A 190 -5.77 -1.13 10.64
N LEU A 191 -5.41 -2.28 10.05
CA LEU A 191 -4.70 -3.36 10.74
C LEU A 191 -3.26 -2.99 11.12
N GLU A 192 -2.54 -2.29 10.24
CA GLU A 192 -1.19 -1.79 10.53
C GLU A 192 -1.21 -0.77 11.67
N LEU A 193 -2.16 0.17 11.66
CA LEU A 193 -2.31 1.14 12.73
C LEU A 193 -2.73 0.48 14.05
N ALA A 194 -3.61 -0.53 13.99
CA ALA A 194 -4.00 -1.31 15.18
C ALA A 194 -2.79 -2.02 15.80
N SER A 195 -1.91 -2.61 14.99
CA SER A 195 -0.67 -3.24 15.46
C SER A 195 0.27 -2.23 16.13
N ILE A 196 0.47 -1.04 15.53
CA ILE A 196 1.28 0.02 16.13
C ILE A 196 0.72 0.41 17.50
N LEU A 197 -0.57 0.74 17.55
CA LEU A 197 -1.24 1.26 18.74
C LEU A 197 -1.27 0.23 19.88
N SER A 198 -1.61 -1.01 19.57
CA SER A 198 -1.62 -2.11 20.54
C SER A 198 -0.24 -2.32 21.16
N ASN A 199 0.84 -2.32 20.35
CA ASN A 199 2.21 -2.42 20.87
C ASN A 199 2.62 -1.25 21.78
N LEU A 200 1.97 -0.11 21.62
CA LEU A 200 2.17 1.09 22.45
C LEU A 200 1.21 1.16 23.64
N ASN A 201 0.52 0.06 23.95
CA ASN A 201 -0.44 -0.08 25.07
C ASN A 201 -1.64 0.87 24.97
N VAL A 202 -2.12 1.14 23.74
CA VAL A 202 -3.38 1.85 23.51
C VAL A 202 -4.52 0.83 23.41
N ASP A 203 -5.67 1.13 24.00
CA ASP A 203 -6.89 0.34 23.81
C ASP A 203 -7.42 0.52 22.38
N VAL A 204 -7.41 -0.55 21.58
CA VAL A 204 -7.80 -0.51 20.17
C VAL A 204 -9.04 -1.35 19.92
N THR A 205 -10.00 -0.76 19.21
CA THR A 205 -11.14 -1.48 18.67
C THR A 205 -11.26 -1.21 17.17
N ILE A 206 -11.18 -2.26 16.34
CA ILE A 206 -11.46 -2.20 14.91
C ILE A 206 -12.96 -2.38 14.71
N ILE A 207 -13.56 -1.53 13.88
CA ILE A 207 -14.97 -1.56 13.52
C ILE A 207 -15.05 -1.72 12.00
N GLU A 208 -15.49 -2.89 11.55
CA GLU A 208 -15.54 -3.26 10.13
C GLU A 208 -16.97 -3.50 9.67
N GLY A 209 -17.33 -2.92 8.53
CA GLY A 209 -18.66 -3.03 7.94
C GLY A 209 -18.93 -4.36 7.23
N SER A 210 -17.89 -5.09 6.88
CA SER A 210 -17.96 -6.41 6.25
C SER A 210 -17.92 -7.53 7.30
N GLN A 211 -18.20 -8.76 6.89
CA GLN A 211 -18.14 -9.95 7.77
C GLN A 211 -16.72 -10.25 8.26
N ASN A 212 -15.71 -9.83 7.50
CA ASN A 212 -14.31 -10.11 7.79
C ASN A 212 -13.45 -8.87 7.62
N ILE A 213 -12.36 -8.80 8.37
CA ILE A 213 -11.24 -7.90 8.06
C ILE A 213 -10.61 -8.34 6.73
N ILE A 214 -9.96 -7.41 6.01
CA ILE A 214 -9.30 -7.69 4.71
C ILE A 214 -10.09 -8.67 3.82
N PRO A 215 -11.36 -8.39 3.50
CA PRO A 215 -12.30 -9.36 2.93
C PRO A 215 -11.91 -9.90 1.55
N ASN A 216 -10.93 -9.29 0.89
CA ASN A 216 -10.45 -9.71 -0.43
C ASN A 216 -9.26 -10.68 -0.37
N GLU A 217 -8.76 -11.01 0.82
CA GLU A 217 -7.66 -11.95 1.01
C GLU A 217 -8.17 -13.37 1.31
N ASP A 218 -7.29 -14.36 1.22
CA ASP A 218 -7.61 -15.76 1.46
C ASP A 218 -8.13 -15.98 2.90
N LYS A 219 -9.10 -16.88 3.06
CA LYS A 219 -9.74 -17.18 4.35
C LYS A 219 -8.77 -17.62 5.46
N ASP A 220 -7.67 -18.30 5.08
CA ASP A 220 -6.68 -18.76 6.05
C ASP A 220 -5.84 -17.58 6.54
N VAL A 221 -5.54 -16.61 5.66
CA VAL A 221 -4.89 -15.33 6.01
C VAL A 221 -5.80 -14.55 6.97
N ILE A 222 -7.07 -14.36 6.61
CA ILE A 222 -8.06 -13.64 7.43
C ILE A 222 -8.13 -14.24 8.82
N ARG A 223 -8.33 -15.56 8.91
CA ARG A 223 -8.49 -16.28 10.18
C ARG A 223 -7.25 -16.16 11.06
N THR A 224 -6.07 -16.34 10.49
CA THR A 224 -4.81 -16.33 11.23
C THR A 224 -4.49 -14.93 11.74
N LEU A 225 -4.63 -13.92 10.88
CA LEU A 225 -4.35 -12.54 11.25
C LEU A 225 -5.35 -11.99 12.28
N LYS A 226 -6.66 -12.32 12.13
CA LYS A 226 -7.68 -11.95 13.11
C LYS A 226 -7.34 -12.52 14.49
N LYS A 227 -7.05 -13.81 14.56
CA LYS A 227 -6.65 -14.48 15.81
C LYS A 227 -5.43 -13.80 16.46
N HIS A 228 -4.39 -13.50 15.67
CA HIS A 228 -3.18 -12.83 16.16
C HIS A 228 -3.47 -11.45 16.75
N LEU A 229 -4.29 -10.64 16.07
CA LEU A 229 -4.68 -9.30 16.54
C LEU A 229 -5.49 -9.38 17.84
N GLU A 230 -6.44 -10.30 17.95
CA GLU A 230 -7.23 -10.53 19.16
C GLU A 230 -6.33 -10.96 20.33
N GLN A 231 -5.34 -11.83 20.11
CA GLN A 231 -4.32 -12.20 21.09
C GLN A 231 -3.40 -11.03 21.48
N SER A 232 -3.26 -10.06 20.62
CA SER A 232 -2.55 -8.79 20.88
C SER A 232 -3.45 -7.72 21.52
N ASN A 233 -4.59 -8.10 22.13
CA ASN A 233 -5.57 -7.23 22.78
C ASN A 233 -6.26 -6.22 21.86
N VAL A 234 -6.31 -6.45 20.56
CA VAL A 234 -7.11 -5.67 19.62
C VAL A 234 -8.54 -6.25 19.59
N LYS A 235 -9.53 -5.44 19.93
CA LYS A 235 -10.94 -5.83 19.80
C LYS A 235 -11.36 -5.67 18.33
N ILE A 236 -12.08 -6.64 17.78
CA ILE A 236 -12.54 -6.62 16.38
C ILE A 236 -14.06 -6.84 16.35
N THR A 237 -14.76 -5.84 15.85
CA THR A 237 -16.21 -5.87 15.61
C THR A 237 -16.45 -5.85 14.10
N THR A 238 -17.08 -6.89 13.56
CA THR A 238 -17.43 -7.02 12.14
C THR A 238 -18.95 -6.93 11.94
N ASP A 239 -19.42 -6.87 10.69
CA ASP A 239 -20.83 -6.70 10.32
C ASP A 239 -21.47 -5.43 10.88
N PHE A 240 -20.68 -4.40 11.18
CA PHE A 240 -21.19 -3.17 11.75
C PHE A 240 -20.95 -1.95 10.84
N LYS A 241 -21.95 -1.55 10.10
CA LYS A 241 -21.94 -0.33 9.30
C LYS A 241 -22.28 0.88 10.16
N ILE A 242 -21.29 1.71 10.42
CA ILE A 242 -21.44 2.99 11.12
C ILE A 242 -22.38 3.92 10.33
N SER A 243 -23.22 4.65 11.05
CA SER A 243 -24.16 5.64 10.49
C SER A 243 -24.17 6.92 11.32
N ASN A 244 -24.75 7.98 10.77
CA ASN A 244 -24.94 9.25 11.49
C ASN A 244 -25.68 9.07 12.83
N GLN A 245 -26.60 8.12 12.90
CA GLN A 245 -27.40 7.86 14.12
C GLN A 245 -26.61 7.10 15.20
N SER A 246 -25.52 6.44 14.81
CA SER A 246 -24.69 5.65 15.71
C SER A 246 -23.47 6.38 16.27
N VAL A 247 -23.15 7.58 15.80
CA VAL A 247 -21.92 8.30 16.19
C VAL A 247 -22.26 9.66 16.81
N THR A 248 -21.54 9.99 17.89
CA THR A 248 -21.57 11.33 18.50
C THR A 248 -20.13 11.75 18.77
N VAL A 249 -19.77 12.99 18.43
CA VAL A 249 -18.47 13.60 18.72
C VAL A 249 -18.66 14.70 19.76
N ASP A 250 -18.13 14.47 20.97
CA ASP A 250 -18.16 15.43 22.08
C ASP A 250 -17.04 15.07 23.09
N ASN A 251 -15.95 15.84 23.11
CA ASN A 251 -14.75 15.56 23.91
C ASN A 251 -14.22 14.12 23.74
N GLY A 252 -14.34 13.56 22.55
CA GLY A 252 -14.06 12.20 22.14
C GLY A 252 -15.14 11.70 21.19
N VAL A 253 -15.14 10.41 20.87
CA VAL A 253 -16.10 9.80 19.93
C VAL A 253 -16.82 8.65 20.61
N SER A 254 -18.15 8.72 20.62
CA SER A 254 -19.03 7.65 21.11
C SER A 254 -19.73 6.98 19.93
N ILE A 255 -19.67 5.64 19.88
CA ILE A 255 -20.28 4.83 18.83
C ILE A 255 -21.23 3.82 19.46
N LYS A 256 -22.52 3.92 19.10
CA LYS A 256 -23.55 2.95 19.54
C LYS A 256 -23.46 1.70 18.67
N TYR A 257 -23.30 0.56 19.33
CA TYR A 257 -23.27 -0.76 18.72
C TYR A 257 -24.17 -1.70 19.50
N ASN A 258 -25.28 -2.14 18.87
CA ASN A 258 -26.37 -2.86 19.55
C ASN A 258 -26.86 -2.07 20.78
N ASP A 259 -26.86 -2.69 21.95
CA ASP A 259 -27.26 -2.07 23.23
C ASP A 259 -26.08 -1.43 23.99
N GLU A 260 -24.88 -1.44 23.42
CA GLU A 260 -23.66 -0.91 24.01
C GLU A 260 -23.25 0.43 23.39
N THR A 261 -22.48 1.22 24.13
CA THR A 261 -21.81 2.42 23.62
C THR A 261 -20.31 2.26 23.81
N LEU A 262 -19.60 2.25 22.68
CA LEU A 262 -18.14 2.27 22.65
C LEU A 262 -17.66 3.74 22.70
N ASN A 263 -16.76 4.04 23.61
CA ASN A 263 -16.21 5.38 23.80
C ASN A 263 -14.72 5.40 23.51
N PHE A 264 -14.27 6.36 22.71
CA PHE A 264 -12.90 6.51 22.28
C PHE A 264 -12.42 7.94 22.51
N GLU A 265 -11.15 8.12 22.87
CA GLU A 265 -10.53 9.44 22.83
C GLU A 265 -10.43 9.93 21.39
N GLN A 266 -10.14 9.03 20.44
CA GLN A 266 -10.03 9.34 19.02
C GLN A 266 -10.57 8.20 18.16
N VAL A 267 -10.97 8.55 16.95
CA VAL A 267 -11.32 7.58 15.90
C VAL A 267 -10.48 7.83 14.66
N ILE A 268 -9.98 6.76 14.06
CA ILE A 268 -9.28 6.79 12.77
C ILE A 268 -10.19 6.17 11.71
N VAL A 269 -10.51 6.94 10.66
CA VAL A 269 -11.30 6.44 9.53
C VAL A 269 -10.35 5.92 8.45
N ALA A 270 -10.38 4.61 8.22
CA ALA A 270 -9.50 3.86 7.30
C ALA A 270 -10.31 2.94 6.36
N ILE A 271 -11.42 3.45 5.80
CA ILE A 271 -12.38 2.71 4.96
C ILE A 271 -11.99 2.64 3.49
N GLY A 272 -10.78 3.07 3.15
CA GLY A 272 -10.25 3.06 1.79
C GLY A 272 -9.81 4.44 1.31
N ARG A 273 -9.45 4.48 0.03
CA ARG A 273 -8.95 5.68 -0.63
C ARG A 273 -9.69 5.90 -1.95
N LYS A 274 -9.84 7.15 -2.37
CA LYS A 274 -10.44 7.52 -3.67
C LYS A 274 -9.42 8.24 -4.54
N ALA A 275 -9.52 8.06 -5.85
CA ALA A 275 -8.65 8.72 -6.83
C ALA A 275 -8.69 10.24 -6.67
N ASN A 276 -7.53 10.87 -6.78
CA ASN A 276 -7.39 12.31 -6.66
C ASN A 276 -7.41 12.96 -8.04
N ILE A 277 -8.59 12.94 -8.67
CA ILE A 277 -8.84 13.39 -10.04
C ILE A 277 -9.68 14.67 -10.12
N ASP A 278 -10.07 15.21 -8.98
CA ASP A 278 -10.83 16.47 -8.91
C ASP A 278 -9.93 17.63 -9.35
N ASP A 279 -10.50 18.54 -10.13
CA ASP A 279 -9.93 19.84 -10.51
C ASP A 279 -8.57 19.79 -11.24
N ILE A 280 -8.24 18.69 -11.89
CA ILE A 280 -7.03 18.55 -12.71
C ILE A 280 -7.28 18.79 -14.21
N GLY A 281 -8.49 19.20 -14.59
CA GLY A 281 -8.84 19.56 -15.96
C GLY A 281 -9.14 18.38 -16.90
N LEU A 282 -9.50 17.19 -16.37
CA LEU A 282 -9.86 16.00 -17.18
C LEU A 282 -11.00 16.28 -18.17
N ASN A 283 -11.99 17.08 -17.81
CA ASN A 283 -13.10 17.47 -18.67
C ASN A 283 -12.67 18.22 -19.96
N ASN A 284 -11.44 18.71 -20.01
CA ASN A 284 -10.85 19.37 -21.17
C ASN A 284 -10.25 18.37 -22.18
N THR A 285 -10.26 17.08 -21.88
CA THR A 285 -9.61 16.01 -22.62
C THR A 285 -10.65 15.01 -23.15
N LYS A 286 -10.19 14.03 -23.94
CA LYS A 286 -11.00 12.87 -24.37
C LYS A 286 -10.89 11.68 -23.40
N ALA A 287 -10.10 11.83 -22.34
CA ALA A 287 -9.94 10.77 -21.34
C ALA A 287 -11.31 10.42 -20.72
N LYS A 288 -11.61 9.14 -20.67
CA LYS A 288 -12.82 8.63 -19.99
C LYS A 288 -12.49 8.42 -18.51
N PHE A 289 -13.39 8.86 -17.66
CA PHE A 289 -13.25 8.69 -16.20
C PHE A 289 -14.63 8.74 -15.53
N ASN A 290 -14.69 8.08 -14.39
CA ASN A 290 -15.77 8.19 -13.40
C ASN A 290 -15.13 8.36 -12.02
N THR A 291 -15.07 7.29 -11.22
CA THR A 291 -14.30 7.24 -9.97
C THR A 291 -12.79 7.14 -10.23
N TYR A 292 -12.41 6.54 -11.37
CA TYR A 292 -11.04 6.30 -11.84
C TYR A 292 -10.91 6.70 -13.31
N ILE A 293 -9.67 6.90 -13.76
CA ILE A 293 -9.36 7.17 -15.18
C ILE A 293 -9.24 5.82 -15.91
N GLU A 294 -9.86 5.72 -17.11
CA GLU A 294 -9.75 4.54 -17.97
C GLU A 294 -8.52 4.63 -18.87
N THR A 295 -7.76 3.54 -18.96
CA THR A 295 -6.58 3.42 -19.82
C THR A 295 -6.53 2.05 -20.51
N ASN A 296 -5.67 1.94 -21.53
CA ASN A 296 -5.26 0.65 -22.07
C ASN A 296 -4.15 0.01 -21.22
N GLU A 297 -3.63 -1.14 -21.66
CA GLU A 297 -2.57 -1.90 -20.96
C GLU A 297 -1.22 -1.18 -20.88
N PHE A 298 -1.02 -0.10 -21.62
CA PHE A 298 0.16 0.77 -21.57
C PHE A 298 -0.10 2.09 -20.83
N TYR A 299 -1.23 2.17 -20.11
CA TYR A 299 -1.65 3.32 -19.32
C TYR A 299 -2.00 4.57 -20.13
N GLN A 300 -2.23 4.42 -21.46
CA GLN A 300 -2.67 5.48 -22.34
C GLN A 300 -4.19 5.64 -22.24
N THR A 301 -4.67 6.88 -22.14
CA THR A 301 -6.11 7.19 -22.14
C THR A 301 -6.68 7.22 -23.55
N ALA A 302 -7.97 7.51 -23.70
CA ALA A 302 -8.60 7.75 -25.00
C ALA A 302 -8.02 8.99 -25.73
N ASP A 303 -7.28 9.83 -25.04
CA ASP A 303 -6.51 10.92 -25.63
C ASP A 303 -5.04 10.48 -25.75
N SER A 304 -4.59 10.16 -26.96
CA SER A 304 -3.37 9.37 -27.24
C SER A 304 -2.06 9.95 -26.69
N HIS A 305 -2.03 11.23 -26.30
CA HIS A 305 -0.86 11.89 -25.70
C HIS A 305 -1.01 12.06 -24.19
N ILE A 306 -2.10 11.56 -23.59
CA ILE A 306 -2.37 11.62 -22.14
C ILE A 306 -2.37 10.21 -21.55
N TYR A 307 -1.57 10.02 -20.52
CA TYR A 307 -1.42 8.77 -19.77
C TYR A 307 -1.85 8.98 -18.33
N ALA A 308 -2.23 7.91 -17.65
CA ALA A 308 -2.56 7.93 -16.22
C ALA A 308 -1.96 6.70 -15.53
N ILE A 309 -1.40 6.89 -14.32
CA ILE A 309 -0.70 5.84 -13.56
C ILE A 309 -0.98 5.93 -12.06
N GLY A 310 -0.84 4.81 -11.36
CA GLY A 310 -1.00 4.70 -9.91
C GLY A 310 -2.46 4.80 -9.47
N ASP A 311 -2.68 5.32 -8.28
CA ASP A 311 -3.97 5.28 -7.57
C ASP A 311 -5.12 6.03 -8.27
N VAL A 312 -4.85 6.72 -9.36
CA VAL A 312 -5.90 7.31 -10.21
C VAL A 312 -6.59 6.27 -11.11
N LEU A 313 -6.05 5.05 -11.18
CA LEU A 313 -6.57 3.91 -11.91
C LEU A 313 -7.31 2.95 -10.98
N ASN A 314 -8.19 2.13 -11.55
CA ASN A 314 -8.84 1.04 -10.84
C ASN A 314 -7.94 -0.21 -10.81
N THR A 315 -6.75 -0.08 -10.25
CA THR A 315 -5.76 -1.13 -10.06
C THR A 315 -5.36 -1.24 -8.59
N TYR A 316 -4.30 -1.99 -8.27
CA TYR A 316 -3.79 -2.00 -6.90
C TYR A 316 -3.21 -0.64 -6.52
N GLN A 317 -3.73 -0.06 -5.43
CA GLN A 317 -3.21 1.19 -4.86
C GLN A 317 -1.91 0.93 -4.07
N LEU A 318 -0.85 0.53 -4.79
CA LEU A 318 0.44 0.13 -4.25
C LEU A 318 1.57 0.94 -4.89
N ALA A 319 2.51 1.38 -4.07
CA ALA A 319 3.61 2.25 -4.52
C ALA A 319 4.49 1.59 -5.61
N HIS A 320 4.80 0.30 -5.48
CA HIS A 320 5.58 -0.45 -6.46
C HIS A 320 4.82 -0.69 -7.77
N VAL A 321 3.49 -0.81 -7.71
CA VAL A 321 2.63 -0.85 -8.90
C VAL A 321 2.70 0.47 -9.64
N ALA A 322 2.43 1.59 -8.98
CA ALA A 322 2.51 2.92 -9.58
C ALA A 322 3.89 3.21 -10.22
N SER A 323 4.97 2.76 -9.58
CA SER A 323 6.33 2.88 -10.12
C SER A 323 6.52 2.08 -11.41
N LYS A 324 6.03 0.83 -11.45
CA LYS A 324 6.12 -0.02 -12.64
C LYS A 324 5.24 0.49 -13.78
N GLU A 325 4.04 0.94 -13.48
CA GLU A 325 3.13 1.58 -14.44
C GLU A 325 3.77 2.82 -15.07
N GLY A 326 4.45 3.65 -14.25
CA GLY A 326 5.19 4.83 -14.72
C GLY A 326 6.30 4.49 -15.70
N ILE A 327 7.06 3.42 -15.45
CA ILE A 327 8.11 2.94 -16.36
C ILE A 327 7.49 2.49 -17.68
N ILE A 328 6.44 1.66 -17.63
CA ILE A 328 5.76 1.13 -18.83
C ILE A 328 5.18 2.27 -19.67
N ALA A 329 4.49 3.23 -19.05
CA ALA A 329 3.92 4.38 -19.74
C ALA A 329 4.99 5.19 -20.51
N VAL A 330 6.10 5.48 -19.86
CA VAL A 330 7.21 6.23 -20.46
C VAL A 330 7.89 5.45 -21.59
N GLU A 331 8.09 4.15 -21.42
CA GLU A 331 8.66 3.28 -22.46
C GLU A 331 7.73 3.18 -23.68
N HIS A 332 6.41 3.12 -23.47
CA HIS A 332 5.43 3.18 -24.53
C HIS A 332 5.44 4.54 -25.26
N ILE A 333 5.52 5.66 -24.53
CA ILE A 333 5.69 7.00 -25.13
C ILE A 333 6.95 7.07 -26.03
N LYS A 334 8.04 6.37 -25.63
CA LYS A 334 9.26 6.30 -26.43
C LYS A 334 9.14 5.46 -27.70
N GLY A 335 8.03 4.71 -27.86
CA GLY A 335 7.86 3.76 -28.96
C GLY A 335 8.58 2.43 -28.73
N LEU A 336 8.95 2.13 -27.49
CA LEU A 336 9.42 0.81 -27.08
C LEU A 336 8.23 -0.12 -26.92
N ASN A 337 8.48 -1.42 -26.89
CA ASN A 337 7.47 -2.46 -26.66
C ASN A 337 7.65 -3.01 -25.22
N PRO A 338 7.23 -2.28 -24.18
CA PRO A 338 7.40 -2.75 -22.81
C PRO A 338 6.51 -3.98 -22.55
N ILE A 339 7.01 -4.85 -21.67
CA ILE A 339 6.18 -5.94 -21.12
C ILE A 339 5.11 -5.31 -20.23
N THR A 340 3.85 -5.60 -20.51
CA THR A 340 2.70 -5.14 -19.73
C THR A 340 2.71 -5.76 -18.33
N LEU A 341 2.15 -5.07 -17.35
CA LEU A 341 2.09 -5.57 -15.98
C LEU A 341 1.01 -6.64 -15.84
N ASN A 342 1.41 -7.85 -15.45
CA ASN A 342 0.49 -8.86 -14.98
C ASN A 342 0.22 -8.65 -13.49
N TYR A 343 -0.97 -8.20 -13.13
CA TYR A 343 -1.34 -7.90 -11.75
C TYR A 343 -1.42 -9.14 -10.86
N ASP A 344 -1.62 -10.34 -11.44
CA ASP A 344 -1.60 -11.59 -10.68
C ASP A 344 -0.20 -11.97 -10.18
N THR A 345 0.86 -11.36 -10.72
CA THR A 345 2.24 -11.57 -10.25
C THR A 345 2.73 -10.51 -9.27
N VAL A 346 1.87 -9.54 -8.93
CA VAL A 346 2.23 -8.44 -8.03
C VAL A 346 2.11 -8.88 -6.57
N PRO A 347 3.17 -8.74 -5.77
CA PRO A 347 3.10 -9.06 -4.34
C PRO A 347 2.28 -8.00 -3.59
N ARG A 348 1.40 -8.44 -2.69
CA ARG A 348 0.64 -7.62 -1.75
C ARG A 348 1.08 -7.95 -0.34
N CYS A 349 1.37 -6.94 0.46
CA CYS A 349 1.94 -7.11 1.79
C CYS A 349 1.13 -6.37 2.85
N ILE A 350 1.01 -6.99 4.04
CA ILE A 350 0.45 -6.38 5.24
C ILE A 350 1.51 -6.43 6.33
N TYR A 351 1.92 -5.25 6.79
CA TYR A 351 3.01 -5.08 7.75
C TYR A 351 2.47 -4.98 9.18
N THR A 352 1.83 -6.05 9.66
CA THR A 352 1.45 -6.19 11.07
C THR A 352 2.56 -6.88 11.86
N ASN A 353 2.37 -7.13 13.17
CA ASN A 353 3.35 -7.89 13.95
C ASN A 353 3.56 -9.30 13.40
N LEU A 354 2.49 -9.93 12.96
CA LEU A 354 2.52 -11.14 12.15
C LEU A 354 2.37 -10.71 10.70
N GLU A 355 3.46 -10.67 9.94
CA GLU A 355 3.47 -10.20 8.57
C GLU A 355 2.68 -11.11 7.63
N VAL A 356 2.14 -10.49 6.58
CA VAL A 356 1.45 -11.22 5.50
C VAL A 356 2.05 -10.81 4.16
N GLY A 357 2.43 -11.79 3.36
CA GLY A 357 2.78 -11.63 1.95
C GLY A 357 1.87 -12.50 1.09
N VAL A 358 1.32 -11.93 0.02
CA VAL A 358 0.39 -12.63 -0.89
C VAL A 358 0.75 -12.30 -2.34
N VAL A 359 0.63 -13.28 -3.22
CA VAL A 359 0.72 -13.11 -4.67
C VAL A 359 -0.32 -13.99 -5.35
N GLY A 360 -0.87 -13.52 -6.46
CA GLY A 360 -1.88 -14.24 -7.24
C GLY A 360 -3.29 -14.25 -6.63
N PRO A 361 -4.21 -15.02 -7.22
CA PRO A 361 -5.59 -15.17 -6.78
C PRO A 361 -5.72 -16.01 -5.50
N THR A 362 -6.81 -15.79 -4.78
CA THR A 362 -7.22 -16.64 -3.64
C THR A 362 -7.97 -17.89 -4.13
N GLU A 363 -8.15 -18.89 -3.24
CA GLU A 363 -8.99 -20.04 -3.55
C GLU A 363 -10.42 -19.63 -3.94
N GLU A 364 -10.99 -18.65 -3.23
CA GLU A 364 -12.34 -18.16 -3.48
C GLU A 364 -12.47 -17.57 -4.90
N GLN A 365 -11.49 -16.75 -5.31
CA GLN A 365 -11.45 -16.16 -6.65
C GLN A 365 -11.29 -17.22 -7.75
N LEU A 366 -10.52 -18.27 -7.52
CA LEU A 366 -10.38 -19.39 -8.45
C LEU A 366 -11.68 -20.19 -8.57
N LYS A 367 -12.36 -20.46 -7.44
CA LYS A 367 -13.67 -21.13 -7.42
C LYS A 367 -14.71 -20.33 -8.19
N GLU A 368 -14.78 -19.00 -7.98
CA GLU A 368 -15.71 -18.12 -8.70
C GLU A 368 -15.44 -18.12 -10.23
N LYS A 369 -14.18 -18.25 -10.63
CA LYS A 369 -13.78 -18.36 -12.04
C LYS A 369 -13.94 -19.79 -12.61
N GLY A 370 -14.28 -20.77 -11.79
CA GLY A 370 -14.38 -22.18 -12.19
C GLY A 370 -13.05 -22.81 -12.58
N ILE A 371 -11.93 -22.30 -12.03
CA ILE A 371 -10.58 -22.82 -12.28
C ILE A 371 -10.30 -23.95 -11.28
N GLU A 372 -9.93 -25.13 -11.77
CA GLU A 372 -9.47 -26.24 -10.96
C GLU A 372 -8.05 -25.95 -10.42
N TYR A 373 -7.80 -26.28 -9.15
CA TYR A 373 -6.54 -26.01 -8.50
C TYR A 373 -6.20 -27.07 -7.44
N ASN A 374 -4.89 -27.19 -7.16
CA ASN A 374 -4.37 -27.90 -6.00
C ASN A 374 -3.92 -26.88 -4.95
N VAL A 375 -3.91 -27.27 -3.67
CA VAL A 375 -3.48 -26.42 -2.57
C VAL A 375 -2.67 -27.19 -1.55
N SER A 376 -1.59 -26.57 -1.07
CA SER A 376 -0.88 -27.00 0.13
C SER A 376 -0.90 -25.89 1.18
N VAL A 377 -0.93 -26.28 2.45
CA VAL A 377 -0.81 -25.37 3.59
C VAL A 377 0.18 -25.98 4.58
N LEU A 378 1.37 -25.42 4.65
CA LEU A 378 2.40 -25.83 5.60
C LEU A 378 2.38 -24.93 6.83
N PRO A 379 2.07 -25.42 8.03
CA PRO A 379 2.22 -24.66 9.27
C PRO A 379 3.70 -24.34 9.54
N LEU A 380 4.00 -23.13 9.96
CA LEU A 380 5.39 -22.72 10.26
C LEU A 380 5.99 -23.42 11.49
N GLN A 381 5.18 -24.17 12.27
CA GLN A 381 5.71 -25.11 13.28
C GLN A 381 6.62 -26.18 12.70
N ALA A 382 6.51 -26.48 11.40
CA ALA A 382 7.42 -27.40 10.70
C ALA A 382 8.77 -26.74 10.33
N VAL A 383 8.93 -25.43 10.53
CA VAL A 383 10.10 -24.66 10.09
C VAL A 383 10.90 -24.19 11.31
N GLY A 384 12.10 -24.74 11.51
CA GLY A 384 12.92 -24.47 12.70
C GLY A 384 13.22 -22.97 12.92
N LYS A 385 13.48 -22.21 11.86
CA LYS A 385 13.72 -20.76 11.96
C LYS A 385 12.48 -20.00 12.45
N ALA A 386 11.29 -20.39 12.01
CA ALA A 386 10.05 -19.74 12.46
C ALA A 386 9.79 -20.03 13.96
N ILE A 387 10.10 -21.24 14.44
CA ILE A 387 10.00 -21.56 15.87
C ILE A 387 10.92 -20.66 16.70
N ILE A 388 12.16 -20.42 16.21
CA ILE A 388 13.14 -19.55 16.89
C ILE A 388 12.64 -18.10 16.96
N GLU A 389 11.98 -17.59 15.92
CA GLU A 389 11.61 -16.17 15.82
C GLU A 389 10.28 -15.83 16.48
N ASN A 390 9.25 -16.68 16.32
CA ASN A 390 7.89 -16.39 16.81
C ASN A 390 7.11 -17.62 17.32
N GLY A 391 7.80 -18.70 17.68
CA GLY A 391 7.14 -19.93 18.12
C GLY A 391 6.45 -20.72 17.01
N GLY A 392 6.73 -20.41 15.73
CA GLY A 392 6.16 -21.09 14.58
C GLY A 392 4.72 -20.65 14.26
N GLU A 393 4.29 -19.47 14.70
CA GLU A 393 2.98 -18.93 14.32
C GLU A 393 2.97 -18.57 12.83
N GLY A 394 1.94 -19.05 12.11
CA GLY A 394 1.73 -18.77 10.70
C GLY A 394 1.80 -19.99 9.80
N PHE A 395 1.87 -19.74 8.50
CA PHE A 395 1.89 -20.80 7.48
C PHE A 395 2.47 -20.31 6.15
N VAL A 396 2.85 -21.24 5.28
CA VAL A 396 3.05 -21.05 3.84
C VAL A 396 1.96 -21.80 3.11
N LYS A 397 1.24 -21.13 2.22
CA LYS A 397 0.19 -21.70 1.37
C LYS A 397 0.57 -21.48 -0.09
N LEU A 398 0.55 -22.57 -0.88
CA LEU A 398 0.70 -22.52 -2.32
C LEU A 398 -0.59 -23.00 -2.99
N ILE A 399 -0.93 -22.36 -4.10
CA ILE A 399 -2.06 -22.73 -4.97
C ILE A 399 -1.50 -22.92 -6.37
N THR A 400 -1.79 -24.07 -6.98
CA THR A 400 -1.32 -24.42 -8.34
C THR A 400 -2.47 -24.84 -9.22
N ASP A 401 -2.26 -24.82 -10.52
CA ASP A 401 -3.15 -25.48 -11.44
C ASP A 401 -2.95 -27.02 -11.46
N LYS A 402 -3.68 -27.72 -12.34
CA LYS A 402 -3.57 -29.18 -12.50
C LYS A 402 -2.20 -29.66 -13.01
N ASP A 403 -1.44 -28.79 -13.65
CA ASP A 403 -0.10 -29.07 -14.18
C ASP A 403 0.99 -28.60 -13.20
N ASN A 404 0.61 -28.33 -11.93
CA ASN A 404 1.45 -27.87 -10.83
C ASN A 404 2.14 -26.52 -11.08
N MET A 405 1.61 -25.68 -11.99
CA MET A 405 2.07 -24.33 -12.21
C MET A 405 1.57 -23.40 -11.11
N LEU A 406 2.42 -22.54 -10.58
CA LEU A 406 2.09 -21.64 -9.48
C LEU A 406 1.05 -20.60 -9.93
N LEU A 407 -0.14 -20.65 -9.34
CA LEU A 407 -1.21 -19.66 -9.55
C LEU A 407 -1.20 -18.57 -8.48
N GLY A 408 -1.02 -18.95 -7.22
CA GLY A 408 -1.06 -18.03 -6.11
C GLY A 408 -0.36 -18.57 -4.87
N ALA A 409 -0.04 -17.67 -3.95
CA ALA A 409 0.59 -18.02 -2.69
C ALA A 409 0.26 -17.03 -1.59
N SER A 410 0.29 -17.51 -0.35
CA SER A 410 0.17 -16.69 0.86
C SER A 410 1.18 -17.16 1.90
N ILE A 411 1.92 -16.22 2.47
CA ILE A 411 2.81 -16.46 3.61
C ILE A 411 2.30 -15.59 4.75
N VAL A 412 2.07 -16.19 5.89
CA VAL A 412 1.75 -15.49 7.14
C VAL A 412 2.81 -15.88 8.15
N GLY A 413 3.59 -14.93 8.64
CA GLY A 413 4.67 -15.24 9.57
C GLY A 413 5.81 -14.22 9.55
N PRO A 414 6.93 -14.52 10.22
CA PRO A 414 8.10 -13.65 10.23
C PRO A 414 8.68 -13.46 8.83
N ASN A 415 9.02 -12.21 8.50
CA ASN A 415 9.62 -11.83 7.21
C ASN A 415 8.77 -12.21 5.97
N ALA A 416 7.46 -12.45 6.13
CA ALA A 416 6.58 -12.83 5.04
C ALA A 416 6.60 -11.79 3.90
N THR A 417 6.72 -10.50 4.24
CA THR A 417 6.76 -9.38 3.28
C THR A 417 8.04 -9.35 2.44
N GLU A 418 9.13 -9.94 2.93
CA GLU A 418 10.39 -10.08 2.18
C GLU A 418 10.38 -11.37 1.35
N ILE A 419 9.95 -12.47 1.95
CA ILE A 419 10.03 -13.83 1.36
C ILE A 419 9.03 -13.98 0.20
N ILE A 420 7.88 -13.32 0.22
CA ILE A 420 6.87 -13.39 -0.85
C ILE A 420 7.45 -12.99 -2.21
N ASN A 421 8.52 -12.20 -2.26
CA ASN A 421 9.16 -11.79 -3.50
C ASN A 421 9.77 -12.97 -4.29
N GLU A 422 10.15 -14.05 -3.64
CA GLU A 422 10.57 -15.30 -4.28
C GLU A 422 9.41 -15.91 -5.07
N LEU A 423 8.22 -16.00 -4.45
CA LEU A 423 7.02 -16.53 -5.10
C LEU A 423 6.45 -15.60 -6.16
N SER A 424 6.60 -14.28 -5.99
CA SER A 424 6.28 -13.30 -7.03
C SER A 424 7.17 -13.46 -8.26
N LEU A 425 8.47 -13.69 -8.08
CA LEU A 425 9.39 -13.97 -9.17
C LEU A 425 9.06 -15.31 -9.85
N ALA A 426 8.80 -16.37 -9.07
CA ALA A 426 8.40 -17.66 -9.59
C ALA A 426 7.13 -17.57 -10.44
N SER A 427 6.10 -16.85 -9.94
CA SER A 427 4.86 -16.58 -10.66
C SER A 427 5.10 -15.79 -11.96
N PHE A 428 5.95 -14.75 -11.93
CA PHE A 428 6.31 -13.97 -13.11
C PHE A 428 7.03 -14.81 -14.18
N LEU A 429 7.83 -15.78 -13.76
CA LEU A 429 8.55 -16.73 -14.66
C LEU A 429 7.67 -17.91 -15.11
N ASN A 430 6.42 -17.98 -14.66
CA ASN A 430 5.53 -19.13 -14.87
C ASN A 430 6.18 -20.44 -14.40
N SER A 431 6.73 -20.44 -13.19
CA SER A 431 7.37 -21.63 -12.61
C SER A 431 6.32 -22.61 -12.07
N SER A 432 6.65 -23.88 -12.11
CA SER A 432 5.94 -24.96 -11.40
C SER A 432 6.49 -25.10 -9.96
N VAL A 433 5.84 -25.93 -9.16
CA VAL A 433 6.38 -26.28 -7.83
C VAL A 433 7.67 -27.09 -7.92
N GLU A 434 7.96 -27.72 -9.08
CA GLU A 434 9.18 -28.47 -9.30
C GLU A 434 10.44 -27.59 -9.19
N GLU A 435 10.41 -26.39 -9.78
CA GLU A 435 11.51 -25.43 -9.65
C GLU A 435 11.67 -24.96 -8.20
N LEU A 436 10.56 -24.79 -7.45
CA LEU A 436 10.60 -24.37 -6.06
C LEU A 436 11.27 -25.42 -5.16
N TYR A 437 10.90 -26.70 -5.25
CA TYR A 437 11.48 -27.71 -4.37
C TYR A 437 12.83 -28.24 -4.83
N ASN A 438 13.21 -28.08 -6.10
CA ASN A 438 14.57 -28.39 -6.57
C ASN A 438 15.55 -27.23 -6.32
N SER A 439 15.06 -26.03 -6.01
CA SER A 439 15.91 -24.93 -5.56
C SER A 439 16.41 -25.19 -4.15
N VAL A 440 17.72 -24.99 -3.91
CA VAL A 440 18.30 -25.17 -2.58
C VAL A 440 18.06 -23.93 -1.73
N HIS A 441 17.32 -24.10 -0.62
CA HIS A 441 17.08 -23.03 0.35
C HIS A 441 18.12 -23.08 1.48
N ALA A 442 18.50 -21.91 1.98
CA ALA A 442 19.46 -21.80 3.07
C ALA A 442 18.87 -22.34 4.39
N HIS A 443 19.68 -23.09 5.15
CA HIS A 443 19.30 -23.59 6.49
C HIS A 443 20.07 -22.86 7.61
N PRO A 444 19.41 -22.39 8.69
CA PRO A 444 17.96 -22.34 8.86
C PRO A 444 17.36 -21.05 8.27
N SER A 445 16.27 -21.16 7.54
CA SER A 445 15.53 -20.02 6.99
C SER A 445 14.02 -20.29 7.00
N ILE A 446 13.23 -19.25 6.88
CA ILE A 446 11.76 -19.38 6.75
C ILE A 446 11.39 -19.79 5.31
N SER A 447 12.23 -19.45 4.33
CA SER A 447 12.05 -19.86 2.92
C SER A 447 12.08 -21.38 2.73
N GLU A 448 12.65 -22.18 3.66
CA GLU A 448 12.52 -23.65 3.65
C GLU A 448 11.04 -24.08 3.68
N GLY A 449 10.16 -23.25 4.24
CA GLY A 449 8.72 -23.48 4.22
C GLY A 449 8.11 -23.41 2.81
N ILE A 450 8.70 -22.65 1.89
CA ILE A 450 8.29 -22.63 0.48
C ILE A 450 8.60 -23.97 -0.18
N MET A 451 9.84 -24.45 -0.01
CA MET A 451 10.28 -25.73 -0.54
C MET A 451 9.40 -26.88 -0.02
N GLU A 452 9.18 -26.92 1.29
CA GLU A 452 8.38 -27.99 1.91
C GLU A 452 6.91 -27.92 1.48
N SER A 453 6.34 -26.71 1.35
CA SER A 453 4.96 -26.51 0.86
C SER A 453 4.84 -26.93 -0.62
N ALA A 454 5.89 -26.72 -1.43
CA ALA A 454 5.94 -27.18 -2.82
C ALA A 454 6.01 -28.73 -2.92
N LEU A 455 6.79 -29.38 -2.04
CA LEU A 455 6.82 -30.84 -1.92
C LEU A 455 5.46 -31.42 -1.52
N LEU A 456 4.69 -30.72 -0.68
CA LEU A 456 3.35 -31.17 -0.29
C LEU A 456 2.35 -31.21 -1.47
N ILE A 457 2.47 -30.32 -2.46
CA ILE A 457 1.66 -30.37 -3.69
C ILE A 457 1.87 -31.70 -4.42
N ASP A 458 3.09 -32.18 -4.46
CA ASP A 458 3.47 -33.45 -5.10
C ASP A 458 3.38 -34.68 -4.16
N GLU A 459 2.73 -34.54 -3.01
CA GLU A 459 2.62 -35.62 -1.99
C GLU A 459 3.98 -36.15 -1.50
N ARG A 460 5.02 -35.30 -1.52
CA ARG A 460 6.41 -35.61 -1.19
C ARG A 460 6.92 -34.88 0.05
N GLY A 461 6.03 -34.32 0.86
CA GLY A 461 6.39 -33.62 2.10
C GLY A 461 7.26 -34.50 3.00
N ILE A 462 8.29 -33.87 3.62
CA ILE A 462 9.28 -34.58 4.45
C ILE A 462 9.06 -34.27 5.93
N HIS A 463 8.80 -33.01 6.24
CA HIS A 463 8.70 -32.52 7.62
C HIS A 463 7.28 -32.28 8.10
N PHE A 464 6.27 -32.56 7.26
CA PHE A 464 4.87 -32.36 7.59
C PHE A 464 3.96 -33.39 6.88
#